data_234b48cca26c99cf41c07909196f9b30
#
_entry.id   234b48cca26c99cf41c07909196f9b30
#
_cell.length_a   1.000
_cell.length_b   1.000
_cell.length_c   1.000
_cell.angle_alpha   90.00
_cell.angle_beta   90.00
_cell.angle_gamma   90.00
#
_symmetry.space_group_name_H-M   'P 1'
#
loop_
_entity.id
_entity.type
_entity.pdbx_description
1 polymer ?
#
loop_
_entity_poly.entity_id
_entity_poly.type
_entity_poly.pdbx_seq_one_letter_code
_entity_poly.pdbx_strand_id
1 'polypeptide(L)'
;ASDVYKRQCDFCSVTAFFGRTYRTRPISDVMREVENFPHRTIFFVDDNITAHPDYSKKLFRTLIPLKIRWFGQSSLTITKDDELLKLASKSGCFGLFIGFESLSTANLKKVGKTANHVKEYSTAIKKIHDHGIGIVGAFIFGFDLDDESVFEETVKFIDRNQLELASFSILTPLPGTRLYKRL
;
A
#
# COMPACT_ATOMS: atom_id res chain seq x y z
N ALA A 1 -3.44 -15.95 -6.43
CA ALA A 1 -3.25 -14.66 -5.75
C ALA A 1 -2.36 -13.68 -6.53
N SER A 2 -1.51 -14.18 -7.44
CA SER A 2 -0.49 -13.37 -8.11
C SER A 2 -0.98 -12.52 -9.30
N ASP A 3 -2.10 -12.86 -9.92
CA ASP A 3 -2.50 -12.22 -11.19
C ASP A 3 -3.12 -10.82 -11.03
N VAL A 4 -3.76 -10.53 -9.90
CA VAL A 4 -4.34 -9.20 -9.64
C VAL A 4 -3.24 -8.16 -9.46
N TYR A 5 -2.11 -8.55 -8.86
CA TYR A 5 -0.97 -7.67 -8.62
C TYR A 5 -0.12 -7.42 -9.87
N LYS A 6 -0.17 -8.34 -10.84
CA LYS A 6 0.65 -8.29 -12.06
C LYS A 6 0.13 -7.36 -13.16
N ARG A 7 -1.09 -6.82 -13.02
CA ARG A 7 -1.74 -5.98 -14.05
C ARG A 7 -1.72 -4.49 -13.73
N GLN A 8 -0.72 -4.02 -12.98
CA GLN A 8 -0.80 -2.71 -12.35
C GLN A 8 -0.38 -1.55 -13.22
N CYS A 9 -0.95 -0.46 -12.84
CA CYS A 9 -0.81 0.96 -13.12
C CYS A 9 0.18 1.32 -14.21
N ASP A 10 -0.29 2.01 -15.22
CA ASP A 10 0.50 2.46 -16.36
C ASP A 10 1.67 3.37 -15.98
N PHE A 11 1.57 4.04 -14.83
CA PHE A 11 2.59 4.96 -14.31
C PHE A 11 3.63 4.28 -13.38
N CYS A 12 3.42 3.04 -12.96
CA CYS A 12 4.24 2.40 -11.94
C CYS A 12 5.63 2.02 -12.46
N SER A 13 6.66 2.67 -11.93
CA SER A 13 8.07 2.40 -12.23
C SER A 13 8.55 1.06 -11.66
N VAL A 14 8.01 0.64 -10.51
CA VAL A 14 8.38 -0.63 -9.86
C VAL A 14 8.22 -1.81 -10.82
N THR A 15 7.08 -1.90 -11.50
CA THR A 15 6.84 -2.97 -12.48
C THR A 15 7.75 -2.85 -13.70
N ALA A 16 8.08 -1.61 -14.12
CA ALA A 16 8.98 -1.38 -15.25
C ALA A 16 10.42 -1.80 -14.96
N PHE A 17 10.92 -1.55 -13.74
CA PHE A 17 12.30 -1.84 -13.35
C PHE A 17 12.50 -3.27 -12.83
N PHE A 18 11.60 -3.74 -11.95
CA PHE A 18 11.77 -5.01 -11.23
C PHE A 18 10.99 -6.17 -11.83
N GLY A 19 10.18 -5.92 -12.86
CA GLY A 19 9.36 -6.94 -13.51
C GLY A 19 8.12 -7.30 -12.69
N ARG A 20 7.55 -8.48 -13.00
CA ARG A 20 6.27 -8.92 -12.44
C ARG A 20 6.41 -10.09 -11.47
N THR A 21 7.60 -10.36 -10.98
CA THR A 21 7.88 -11.44 -10.03
C THR A 21 7.99 -10.88 -8.62
N TYR A 22 7.31 -11.53 -7.70
CA TYR A 22 7.48 -11.26 -6.27
C TYR A 22 8.66 -12.10 -5.75
N ARG A 23 9.65 -11.46 -5.17
CA ARG A 23 10.83 -12.10 -4.58
C ARG A 23 10.74 -12.00 -3.07
N THR A 24 10.93 -13.11 -2.38
CA THR A 24 10.96 -13.16 -0.92
C THR A 24 12.34 -13.55 -0.44
N ARG A 25 12.77 -12.97 0.66
CA ARG A 25 13.92 -13.45 1.43
C ARG A 25 13.46 -14.59 2.37
N PRO A 26 14.34 -15.55 2.71
CA PRO A 26 14.05 -16.49 3.80
C PRO A 26 13.70 -15.74 5.07
N ILE A 27 12.63 -16.19 5.77
CA ILE A 27 12.20 -15.52 7.01
C ILE A 27 13.30 -15.53 8.07
N SER A 28 14.08 -16.61 8.14
CA SER A 28 15.26 -16.71 9.02
C SER A 28 16.26 -15.57 8.84
N ASP A 29 16.47 -15.13 7.59
CA ASP A 29 17.43 -14.06 7.30
C ASP A 29 16.85 -12.69 7.69
N VAL A 30 15.54 -12.50 7.44
CA VAL A 30 14.84 -11.29 7.89
C VAL A 30 14.86 -11.20 9.42
N MET A 31 14.59 -12.31 10.11
CA MET A 31 14.58 -12.36 11.57
C MET A 31 15.96 -12.05 12.16
N ARG A 32 17.02 -12.64 11.61
CA ARG A 32 18.40 -12.36 12.04
C ARG A 32 18.73 -10.86 11.94
N GLU A 33 18.28 -10.20 10.88
CA GLU A 33 18.48 -8.77 10.67
C GLU A 33 17.67 -7.95 11.69
N VAL A 34 16.40 -8.27 11.87
CA VAL A 34 15.49 -7.58 12.81
C VAL A 34 15.95 -7.73 14.28
N GLU A 35 16.40 -8.92 14.69
CA GLU A 35 16.88 -9.20 16.05
C GLU A 35 18.16 -8.44 16.39
N ASN A 36 19.04 -8.25 15.38
CA ASN A 36 20.28 -7.49 15.53
C ASN A 36 20.10 -5.98 15.30
N PHE A 37 18.91 -5.53 14.94
CA PHE A 37 18.67 -4.11 14.70
C PHE A 37 18.60 -3.34 16.04
N PRO A 38 19.34 -2.23 16.20
CA PRO A 38 19.48 -1.56 17.50
C PRO A 38 18.20 -0.85 17.98
N HIS A 39 17.21 -0.70 17.10
CA HIS A 39 15.98 0.03 17.40
C HIS A 39 14.75 -0.87 17.41
N ARG A 40 13.76 -0.48 18.21
CA ARG A 40 12.45 -1.19 18.28
C ARG A 40 11.44 -0.74 17.24
N THR A 41 11.75 0.32 16.48
CA THR A 41 10.90 0.81 15.40
C THR A 41 11.60 0.57 14.06
N ILE A 42 10.94 -0.12 13.16
CA ILE A 42 11.48 -0.58 11.88
C ILE A 42 10.57 -0.09 10.74
N PHE A 43 11.19 0.28 9.64
CA PHE A 43 10.50 0.51 8.37
C PHE A 43 10.82 -0.63 7.40
N PHE A 44 9.82 -1.40 7.01
CA PHE A 44 9.94 -2.37 5.92
C PHE A 44 9.80 -1.64 4.58
N VAL A 45 10.84 -1.69 3.77
CA VAL A 45 10.95 -0.96 2.49
C VAL A 45 10.36 -1.73 1.30
N ASP A 46 9.64 -2.80 1.56
CA ASP A 46 8.93 -3.56 0.52
C ASP A 46 7.86 -2.67 -0.15
N ASP A 47 7.75 -2.70 -1.47
CA ASP A 47 6.70 -1.98 -2.22
C ASP A 47 5.28 -2.43 -1.85
N ASN A 48 5.13 -3.65 -1.35
CA ASN A 48 3.91 -4.16 -0.73
C ASN A 48 4.20 -5.40 0.12
N ILE A 49 4.36 -5.20 1.42
CA ILE A 49 4.66 -6.26 2.38
C ILE A 49 3.56 -7.34 2.47
N THR A 50 2.36 -7.04 2.01
CA THR A 50 1.20 -7.95 2.04
C THR A 50 0.89 -8.60 0.69
N ALA A 51 1.73 -8.40 -0.33
CA ALA A 51 1.48 -8.91 -1.68
C ALA A 51 1.46 -10.45 -1.78
N HIS A 52 2.12 -11.14 -0.86
CA HIS A 52 2.14 -12.61 -0.77
C HIS A 52 1.58 -13.04 0.60
N PRO A 53 0.26 -13.24 0.74
CA PRO A 53 -0.40 -13.44 2.04
C PRO A 53 0.22 -14.55 2.90
N ASP A 54 0.54 -15.71 2.32
CA ASP A 54 1.12 -16.83 3.07
C ASP A 54 2.50 -16.51 3.66
N TYR A 55 3.36 -15.84 2.87
CA TYR A 55 4.65 -15.37 3.35
C TYR A 55 4.49 -14.31 4.42
N SER A 56 3.62 -13.33 4.18
CA SER A 56 3.37 -12.21 5.11
C SER A 56 2.80 -12.71 6.44
N LYS A 57 1.87 -13.67 6.41
CA LYS A 57 1.34 -14.30 7.63
C LYS A 57 2.43 -15.02 8.43
N LYS A 58 3.32 -15.76 7.75
CA LYS A 58 4.48 -16.40 8.41
C LYS A 58 5.40 -15.35 9.04
N LEU A 59 5.78 -14.33 8.28
CA LEU A 59 6.63 -13.24 8.75
C LEU A 59 6.02 -12.57 9.99
N PHE A 60 4.76 -12.14 9.91
CA PHE A 60 4.10 -11.43 11.01
C PHE A 60 3.99 -12.30 12.27
N ARG A 61 3.68 -13.60 12.15
CA ARG A 61 3.70 -14.52 13.30
C ARG A 61 5.07 -14.60 13.97
N THR A 62 6.13 -14.59 13.16
CA THR A 62 7.50 -14.67 13.69
C THR A 62 7.95 -13.35 14.34
N LEU A 63 7.39 -12.20 13.92
CA LEU A 63 7.68 -10.89 14.51
C LEU A 63 6.99 -10.65 15.86
N ILE A 64 5.84 -11.32 16.14
CA ILE A 64 5.06 -11.10 17.38
C ILE A 64 5.91 -11.14 18.68
N PRO A 65 6.75 -12.17 18.90
CA PRO A 65 7.51 -12.28 20.15
C PRO A 65 8.57 -11.19 20.30
N LEU A 66 9.00 -10.53 19.24
CA LEU A 66 10.03 -9.49 19.29
C LEU A 66 9.53 -8.16 19.85
N LYS A 67 8.19 -7.96 19.93
CA LYS A 67 7.57 -6.74 20.46
C LYS A 67 8.13 -5.46 19.84
N ILE A 68 8.44 -5.50 18.57
CA ILE A 68 8.84 -4.34 17.76
C ILE A 68 7.62 -3.54 17.31
N ARG A 69 7.88 -2.31 16.87
CA ARG A 69 6.91 -1.51 16.12
C ARG A 69 7.39 -1.39 14.69
N TRP A 70 6.49 -1.51 13.73
CA TRP A 70 6.89 -1.39 12.34
C TRP A 70 5.88 -0.63 11.48
N PHE A 71 6.41 0.04 10.47
CA PHE A 71 5.70 0.70 9.39
C PHE A 71 6.09 0.06 8.06
N GLY A 72 5.20 0.03 7.09
CA GLY A 72 5.51 -0.51 5.76
C GLY A 72 4.48 -0.10 4.72
N GLN A 73 4.72 -0.49 3.48
CA GLN A 73 3.78 -0.23 2.39
C GLN A 73 2.87 -1.43 2.16
N SER A 74 1.60 -1.15 1.88
CA SER A 74 0.59 -2.17 1.60
C SER A 74 -0.43 -1.66 0.59
N SER A 75 -1.28 -2.56 0.12
CA SER A 75 -2.47 -2.20 -0.64
C SER A 75 -3.74 -2.43 0.19
N LEU A 76 -4.84 -1.82 -0.21
CA LEU A 76 -6.14 -2.04 0.43
C LEU A 76 -6.60 -3.50 0.43
N THR A 77 -5.97 -4.37 -0.38
CA THR A 77 -6.29 -5.81 -0.39
C THR A 77 -6.02 -6.51 0.93
N ILE A 78 -5.20 -5.94 1.83
CA ILE A 78 -5.00 -6.45 3.20
C ILE A 78 -6.33 -6.57 3.95
N THR A 79 -7.30 -5.69 3.68
CA THR A 79 -8.62 -5.71 4.34
C THR A 79 -9.53 -6.85 3.90
N LYS A 80 -9.16 -7.57 2.83
CA LYS A 80 -9.88 -8.76 2.33
C LYS A 80 -9.45 -10.05 3.03
N ASP A 81 -8.43 -10.01 3.87
CA ASP A 81 -7.91 -11.13 4.65
C ASP A 81 -7.82 -10.73 6.13
N ASP A 82 -8.87 -11.10 6.90
CA ASP A 82 -8.98 -10.76 8.31
C ASP A 82 -7.84 -11.30 9.17
N GLU A 83 -7.36 -12.50 8.84
CA GLU A 83 -6.23 -13.08 9.55
C GLU A 83 -4.95 -12.29 9.29
N LEU A 84 -4.69 -11.91 8.04
CA LEU A 84 -3.51 -11.13 7.68
C LEU A 84 -3.50 -9.76 8.38
N LEU A 85 -4.64 -9.07 8.38
CA LEU A 85 -4.78 -7.76 9.05
C LEU A 85 -4.58 -7.89 10.57
N LYS A 86 -5.19 -8.90 11.18
CA LYS A 86 -5.01 -9.21 12.62
C LYS A 86 -3.56 -9.54 12.96
N LEU A 87 -2.87 -10.29 12.10
CA LEU A 87 -1.46 -10.63 12.31
C LEU A 87 -0.56 -9.40 12.14
N ALA A 88 -0.84 -8.52 11.17
CA ALA A 88 -0.13 -7.26 11.02
C ALA A 88 -0.22 -6.43 12.31
N SER A 89 -1.43 -6.22 12.84
CA SER A 89 -1.63 -5.52 14.11
C SER A 89 -0.87 -6.18 15.26
N LYS A 90 -1.02 -7.49 15.46
CA LYS A 90 -0.37 -8.24 16.55
C LYS A 90 1.16 -8.24 16.47
N SER A 91 1.71 -8.15 15.27
CA SER A 91 3.16 -8.11 15.05
C SER A 91 3.79 -6.74 15.28
N GLY A 92 2.97 -5.73 15.64
CA GLY A 92 3.43 -4.39 15.96
C GLY A 92 3.34 -3.40 14.79
N CYS A 93 2.55 -3.68 13.75
CA CYS A 93 2.25 -2.70 12.71
C CYS A 93 1.53 -1.51 13.35
N PHE A 94 2.13 -0.33 13.28
CA PHE A 94 1.50 0.89 13.77
C PHE A 94 1.02 1.80 12.63
N GLY A 95 1.44 1.54 11.39
CA GLY A 95 1.00 2.32 10.26
C GLY A 95 1.33 1.66 8.92
N LEU A 96 0.52 1.98 7.91
CA LEU A 96 0.66 1.50 6.55
C LEU A 96 0.61 2.67 5.56
N PHE A 97 1.57 2.69 4.63
CA PHE A 97 1.50 3.54 3.44
C PHE A 97 0.63 2.84 2.40
N ILE A 98 -0.48 3.47 2.01
CA ILE A 98 -1.48 2.89 1.11
C ILE A 98 -1.75 3.82 -0.06
N GLY A 99 -1.52 3.32 -1.26
CA GLY A 99 -1.83 4.04 -2.50
C GLY A 99 -3.33 4.00 -2.83
N PHE A 100 -4.04 5.08 -2.54
CA PHE A 100 -5.41 5.33 -3.04
C PHE A 100 -5.36 5.81 -4.48
N GLU A 101 -4.40 6.63 -4.80
CA GLU A 101 -4.07 7.31 -6.06
C GLU A 101 -5.13 8.34 -6.48
N SER A 102 -6.38 7.94 -6.64
CA SER A 102 -7.47 8.82 -7.07
C SER A 102 -8.80 8.41 -6.42
N LEU A 103 -9.69 9.38 -6.25
CA LEU A 103 -11.09 9.17 -5.86
C LEU A 103 -11.99 8.96 -7.10
N SER A 104 -11.44 9.07 -8.31
CA SER A 104 -12.16 8.82 -9.56
C SER A 104 -12.02 7.37 -10.01
N THR A 105 -13.13 6.62 -9.98
CA THR A 105 -13.17 5.25 -10.52
C THR A 105 -12.78 5.21 -12.00
N ALA A 106 -13.11 6.26 -12.77
CA ALA A 106 -12.78 6.36 -14.19
C ALA A 106 -11.26 6.49 -14.40
N ASN A 107 -10.59 7.34 -13.63
CA ASN A 107 -9.13 7.49 -13.66
C ASN A 107 -8.43 6.18 -13.27
N LEU A 108 -8.84 5.56 -12.16
CA LEU A 108 -8.28 4.29 -11.71
C LEU A 108 -8.39 3.19 -12.77
N LYS A 109 -9.56 3.09 -13.42
CA LYS A 109 -9.77 2.15 -14.52
C LYS A 109 -8.88 2.45 -15.72
N LYS A 110 -8.75 3.73 -16.09
CA LYS A 110 -7.94 4.16 -17.25
C LYS A 110 -6.45 3.83 -17.07
N VAL A 111 -5.93 3.95 -15.86
CA VAL A 111 -4.53 3.62 -15.55
C VAL A 111 -4.31 2.17 -15.11
N GLY A 112 -5.33 1.33 -15.17
CA GLY A 112 -5.23 -0.09 -14.86
C GLY A 112 -5.18 -0.45 -13.37
N LYS A 113 -5.47 0.49 -12.45
CA LYS A 113 -5.51 0.21 -11.00
C LYS A 113 -6.86 -0.41 -10.58
N THR A 114 -7.16 -1.56 -11.14
CA THR A 114 -8.45 -2.23 -10.98
C THR A 114 -8.67 -2.88 -9.60
N ALA A 115 -7.64 -3.01 -8.79
CA ALA A 115 -7.74 -3.52 -7.43
C ALA A 115 -8.35 -2.50 -6.45
N ASN A 116 -8.33 -1.22 -6.80
CA ASN A 116 -8.86 -0.14 -5.98
C ASN A 116 -10.33 0.15 -6.37
N HIS A 117 -11.22 0.01 -5.42
CA HIS A 117 -12.63 0.32 -5.56
C HIS A 117 -12.97 1.49 -4.65
N VAL A 118 -13.16 2.68 -5.22
CA VAL A 118 -13.40 3.93 -4.46
C VAL A 118 -14.53 3.79 -3.45
N LYS A 119 -15.60 3.07 -3.80
CA LYS A 119 -16.75 2.82 -2.91
C LYS A 119 -16.39 2.01 -1.65
N GLU A 120 -15.30 1.26 -1.68
CA GLU A 120 -14.83 0.44 -0.56
C GLU A 120 -13.82 1.18 0.33
N TYR A 121 -13.31 2.35 -0.08
CA TYR A 121 -12.23 3.04 0.61
C TYR A 121 -12.54 3.33 2.07
N SER A 122 -13.66 3.97 2.37
CA SER A 122 -14.01 4.33 3.75
C SER A 122 -14.19 3.10 4.64
N THR A 123 -14.80 2.03 4.12
CA THR A 123 -14.93 0.77 4.85
C THR A 123 -13.58 0.11 5.12
N ALA A 124 -12.69 0.13 4.13
CA ALA A 124 -11.34 -0.43 4.25
C ALA A 124 -10.50 0.36 5.27
N ILE A 125 -10.55 1.70 5.22
CA ILE A 125 -9.89 2.58 6.18
C ILE A 125 -10.36 2.28 7.59
N LYS A 126 -11.70 2.30 7.80
CA LYS A 126 -12.27 1.98 9.12
C LYS A 126 -11.78 0.63 9.64
N LYS A 127 -11.76 -0.39 8.78
CA LYS A 127 -11.31 -1.73 9.17
C LYS A 127 -9.83 -1.76 9.60
N ILE A 128 -8.95 -0.98 8.95
CA ILE A 128 -7.54 -0.86 9.33
C ILE A 128 -7.43 -0.13 10.68
N HIS A 129 -8.15 0.99 10.86
CA HIS A 129 -8.19 1.73 12.12
C HIS A 129 -8.74 0.90 13.28
N ASP A 130 -9.76 0.07 13.06
CA ASP A 130 -10.31 -0.86 14.07
C ASP A 130 -9.27 -1.87 14.59
N HIS A 131 -8.16 -2.06 13.85
CA HIS A 131 -7.01 -2.87 14.26
C HIS A 131 -5.87 -2.06 14.89
N GLY A 132 -6.08 -0.76 15.14
CA GLY A 132 -5.08 0.13 15.72
C GLY A 132 -3.90 0.46 14.79
N ILE A 133 -4.13 0.39 13.48
CA ILE A 133 -3.11 0.68 12.45
C ILE A 133 -3.47 2.01 11.80
N GLY A 134 -2.54 2.98 11.84
CA GLY A 134 -2.68 4.26 11.16
C GLY A 134 -2.42 4.14 9.64
N ILE A 135 -2.87 5.14 8.89
CA ILE A 135 -2.74 5.15 7.43
C ILE A 135 -2.06 6.42 6.95
N VAL A 136 -1.01 6.25 6.16
CA VAL A 136 -0.48 7.29 5.28
C VAL A 136 -1.08 7.07 3.90
N GLY A 137 -2.07 7.89 3.52
CA GLY A 137 -2.76 7.78 2.24
C GLY A 137 -2.00 8.47 1.13
N ALA A 138 -1.65 7.77 0.05
CA ALA A 138 -1.01 8.36 -1.12
C ALA A 138 -2.05 8.69 -2.19
N PHE A 139 -1.98 9.92 -2.69
CA PHE A 139 -2.84 10.45 -3.74
C PHE A 139 -1.99 11.06 -4.86
N ILE A 140 -2.46 10.91 -6.08
CA ILE A 140 -1.81 11.43 -7.29
C ILE A 140 -2.80 12.36 -7.98
N PHE A 141 -2.34 13.53 -8.38
CA PHE A 141 -3.08 14.50 -9.17
C PHE A 141 -2.55 14.60 -10.59
N GLY A 142 -3.40 15.04 -11.51
CA GLY A 142 -3.04 15.22 -12.92
C GLY A 142 -3.35 14.01 -13.78
N PHE A 143 -4.31 13.18 -13.38
CA PHE A 143 -4.89 12.20 -14.29
C PHE A 143 -5.70 12.89 -15.39
N ASP A 144 -5.85 12.23 -16.53
CA ASP A 144 -6.47 12.80 -17.74
C ASP A 144 -7.92 13.28 -17.55
N LEU A 145 -8.61 12.83 -16.50
CA LEU A 145 -10.00 13.18 -16.19
C LEU A 145 -10.11 14.00 -14.88
N ASP A 146 -9.00 14.49 -14.35
CA ASP A 146 -9.02 15.39 -13.20
C ASP A 146 -9.40 16.79 -13.66
N ASP A 147 -10.18 17.48 -12.82
CA ASP A 147 -10.41 18.90 -12.85
C ASP A 147 -10.03 19.53 -11.50
N GLU A 148 -10.22 20.82 -11.32
CA GLU A 148 -9.81 21.52 -10.10
C GLU A 148 -10.55 21.04 -8.84
N SER A 149 -11.72 20.41 -8.97
CA SER A 149 -12.47 19.89 -7.82
C SER A 149 -11.76 18.75 -7.10
N VAL A 150 -10.83 18.05 -7.79
CA VAL A 150 -10.10 16.89 -7.25
C VAL A 150 -9.36 17.23 -5.93
N PHE A 151 -8.85 18.46 -5.81
CA PHE A 151 -8.13 18.90 -4.62
C PHE A 151 -9.05 18.98 -3.40
N GLU A 152 -10.17 19.69 -3.55
CA GLU A 152 -11.13 19.85 -2.46
C GLU A 152 -11.80 18.52 -2.08
N GLU A 153 -12.15 17.69 -3.07
CA GLU A 153 -12.72 16.37 -2.84
C GLU A 153 -11.75 15.46 -2.08
N THR A 154 -10.46 15.52 -2.41
CA THR A 154 -9.43 14.72 -1.73
C THR A 154 -9.27 15.17 -0.29
N VAL A 155 -9.22 16.49 -0.02
CA VAL A 155 -9.15 17.01 1.36
C VAL A 155 -10.37 16.58 2.17
N LYS A 156 -11.57 16.74 1.63
CA LYS A 156 -12.82 16.30 2.28
C LYS A 156 -12.82 14.79 2.57
N PHE A 157 -12.25 14.00 1.66
CA PHE A 157 -12.14 12.55 1.85
C PHE A 157 -11.18 12.20 2.99
N ILE A 158 -10.01 12.84 3.04
CA ILE A 158 -9.01 12.65 4.08
C ILE A 158 -9.60 12.97 5.45
N ASP A 159 -10.23 14.15 5.60
CA ASP A 159 -10.81 14.61 6.84
C ASP A 159 -11.95 13.68 7.31
N ARG A 160 -12.87 13.34 6.41
CA ARG A 160 -14.00 12.44 6.72
C ARG A 160 -13.55 11.07 7.20
N ASN A 161 -12.47 10.54 6.63
CA ASN A 161 -11.95 9.22 6.95
C ASN A 161 -10.84 9.25 8.00
N GLN A 162 -10.47 10.44 8.52
CA GLN A 162 -9.49 10.62 9.59
C GLN A 162 -8.14 9.94 9.28
N LEU A 163 -7.64 10.13 8.05
CA LEU A 163 -6.31 9.63 7.71
C LEU A 163 -5.26 10.39 8.52
N GLU A 164 -4.32 9.67 9.14
CA GLU A 164 -3.29 10.26 9.98
C GLU A 164 -2.34 11.17 9.19
N LEU A 165 -2.01 10.75 7.97
CA LEU A 165 -1.18 11.53 7.05
C LEU A 165 -1.63 11.32 5.61
N ALA A 166 -1.35 12.29 4.77
CA ALA A 166 -1.54 12.20 3.33
C ALA A 166 -0.27 12.60 2.59
N SER A 167 0.07 11.83 1.57
CA SER A 167 1.16 12.11 0.64
C SER A 167 0.57 12.45 -0.73
N PHE A 168 0.98 13.57 -1.29
CA PHE A 168 0.51 14.03 -2.59
C PHE A 168 1.63 14.02 -3.61
N SER A 169 1.34 13.57 -4.80
CA SER A 169 2.26 13.60 -5.93
C SER A 169 1.53 14.00 -7.21
N ILE A 170 2.31 14.46 -8.19
CA ILE A 170 1.80 14.75 -9.53
C ILE A 170 2.10 13.55 -10.41
N LEU A 171 1.14 13.16 -11.26
CA LEU A 171 1.30 12.07 -12.21
C LEU A 171 2.47 12.36 -13.15
N THR A 172 3.57 11.64 -12.94
CA THR A 172 4.81 11.85 -13.67
C THR A 172 5.09 10.67 -14.59
N PRO A 173 5.28 10.90 -15.91
CA PRO A 173 5.62 9.86 -16.87
C PRO A 173 7.09 9.46 -16.70
N LEU A 174 7.36 8.48 -15.85
CA LEU A 174 8.71 7.98 -15.62
C LEU A 174 9.18 7.10 -16.79
N PRO A 175 10.45 7.23 -17.23
CA PRO A 175 11.00 6.40 -18.31
C PRO A 175 10.76 4.91 -18.09
N GLY A 176 10.41 4.19 -19.16
CA GLY A 176 10.12 2.75 -19.12
C GLY A 176 8.69 2.38 -18.74
N THR A 177 7.91 3.30 -18.18
CA THR A 177 6.48 3.06 -17.88
C THR A 177 5.60 3.11 -19.14
N ARG A 178 4.40 2.53 -19.06
CA ARG A 178 3.43 2.62 -20.15
C ARG A 178 2.94 4.05 -20.35
N LEU A 179 2.77 4.80 -19.26
CA LEU A 179 2.42 6.21 -19.30
C LEU A 179 3.44 7.00 -20.14
N TYR A 180 4.75 6.81 -19.88
CA TYR A 180 5.81 7.46 -20.66
C TYR A 180 5.76 7.14 -22.16
N LYS A 181 5.41 5.89 -22.49
CA LYS A 181 5.31 5.47 -23.91
C LYS A 181 4.06 5.98 -24.60
N ARG A 182 3.04 6.37 -23.83
CA ARG A 182 1.77 6.89 -24.34
C ARG A 182 1.83 8.38 -24.66
N LEU A 183 2.66 9.14 -23.97
CA LEU A 183 2.90 10.58 -24.15
C LEU A 183 4.05 10.85 -25.13
#